data_e3210328fc1d74a3e955bb6ff7cb6de1
#
_entry.id   e3210328fc1d74a3e955bb6ff7cb6de1
#
_cell.length_a   1.000
_cell.length_b   1.000
_cell.length_c   1.000
_cell.angle_alpha   90.00
_cell.angle_beta   90.00
_cell.angle_gamma   90.00
#
_symmetry.space_group_name_H-M   'P 1'
#
loop_
_entity.id
_entity.type
_entity.pdbx_description
1 polymer ?
#
loop_
_entity_poly.entity_id
_entity_poly.type
_entity_poly.pdbx_seq_one_letter_code
_entity_poly.pdbx_strand_id
1 'polypeptide(L)'
;RSSAASDVYKRQALAAFALAGCAKESVVDSALTNAGNAIGFNTYSNITRGNPFDNNPEFAASGNVFGVTAFISTSDSPYMGKADAGTEIVSDGTKWDYKNTSDIRYWPTQGETLSFYAYAPYTKNGVAIPVAYTKGDGMIMTDYTVPADDAGQVDLMYASALNVAKASPAVKVPLQFKHAMTQVRFKAKAKGDGVFIDVKENGIKLRNLESKGTFTLSAAGAASWSITEGNLTEYT
;
A
#
# COMPACT_ATOMS: atom_id res chain seq x y z
N ARG A 1 58.79 46.26 -34.20
CA ARG A 1 58.98 45.64 -32.85
C ARG A 1 57.85 46.08 -31.96
N SER A 2 56.79 45.35 -31.96
CA SER A 2 55.78 45.34 -30.89
C SER A 2 54.72 44.29 -31.22
N SER A 3 54.85 43.10 -30.73
CA SER A 3 53.80 42.11 -30.89
C SER A 3 53.96 40.95 -29.87
N ALA A 4 54.19 41.24 -28.63
CA ALA A 4 54.28 40.23 -27.60
C ALA A 4 53.43 40.48 -26.31
N ALA A 5 52.75 41.63 -26.23
CA ALA A 5 51.97 42.01 -25.05
C ALA A 5 50.46 41.75 -25.19
N SER A 6 49.98 41.41 -26.41
CA SER A 6 48.56 41.25 -26.70
C SER A 6 48.05 39.81 -26.48
N ASP A 7 48.92 38.79 -26.48
CA ASP A 7 48.52 37.39 -26.39
C ASP A 7 48.41 36.83 -24.97
N VAL A 8 48.96 37.52 -23.96
CA VAL A 8 48.92 37.10 -22.56
C VAL A 8 47.52 37.38 -21.96
N TYR A 9 46.90 38.48 -22.35
CA TYR A 9 45.55 38.84 -21.82
C TYR A 9 44.41 38.06 -22.44
N LYS A 10 44.56 37.50 -23.66
CA LYS A 10 43.52 36.65 -24.27
C LYS A 10 43.46 35.26 -23.69
N ARG A 11 44.51 34.77 -23.04
CA ARG A 11 44.50 33.43 -22.40
C ARG A 11 43.97 33.42 -20.99
N GLN A 12 43.93 34.54 -20.28
CA GLN A 12 43.39 34.66 -18.94
C GLN A 12 41.86 34.87 -18.94
N ALA A 13 41.28 35.42 -19.99
CA ALA A 13 39.83 35.61 -20.07
C ALA A 13 39.06 34.31 -20.41
N LEU A 14 39.71 33.26 -20.96
CA LEU A 14 39.05 31.97 -21.22
C LEU A 14 39.05 31.02 -20.03
N ALA A 15 39.96 31.26 -19.03
CA ALA A 15 40.00 30.38 -17.83
C ALA A 15 38.97 30.75 -16.75
N ALA A 16 38.40 31.97 -16.79
CA ALA A 16 37.44 32.43 -15.79
C ALA A 16 35.98 32.02 -16.15
N PHE A 17 35.71 31.62 -17.37
CA PHE A 17 34.36 31.17 -17.78
C PHE A 17 34.13 29.65 -17.59
N ALA A 18 35.18 28.87 -17.42
CA ALA A 18 35.07 27.41 -17.23
C ALA A 18 34.73 26.98 -15.78
N LEU A 19 34.83 27.88 -14.79
CA LEU A 19 34.54 27.57 -13.41
C LEU A 19 33.13 27.98 -12.93
N ALA A 20 32.37 28.73 -13.74
CA ALA A 20 30.99 29.09 -13.42
C ALA A 20 29.95 28.09 -13.97
N GLY A 21 30.37 27.14 -14.83
CA GLY A 21 29.50 26.12 -15.42
C GLY A 21 29.32 24.85 -14.59
N CYS A 22 30.22 24.57 -13.66
CA CYS A 22 30.17 23.31 -12.88
C CYS A 22 29.27 23.36 -11.65
N ALA A 23 28.73 24.51 -11.25
CA ALA A 23 27.87 24.60 -10.08
C ALA A 23 26.38 24.34 -10.39
N LYS A 24 25.99 24.22 -11.66
CA LYS A 24 24.60 23.95 -12.07
C LYS A 24 24.31 22.48 -12.42
N GLU A 25 25.33 21.69 -12.71
CA GLU A 25 25.12 20.27 -13.05
C GLU A 25 24.95 19.36 -11.82
N SER A 26 25.50 19.74 -10.67
CA SER A 26 25.38 18.91 -9.45
C SER A 26 23.98 18.94 -8.79
N VAL A 27 23.17 19.96 -9.09
CA VAL A 27 21.80 20.07 -8.52
C VAL A 27 20.78 19.33 -9.39
N VAL A 28 21.03 19.21 -10.68
CA VAL A 28 20.13 18.48 -11.60
C VAL A 28 20.38 16.98 -11.51
N ASP A 29 21.63 16.58 -11.25
CA ASP A 29 22.02 15.16 -11.19
C ASP A 29 21.55 14.47 -9.91
N SER A 30 21.50 15.18 -8.77
CA SER A 30 20.95 14.63 -7.53
C SER A 30 19.43 14.47 -7.56
N ALA A 31 18.70 15.30 -8.32
CA ALA A 31 17.26 15.14 -8.50
C ALA A 31 16.94 13.98 -9.47
N LEU A 32 17.77 13.79 -10.51
CA LEU A 32 17.61 12.70 -11.48
C LEU A 32 18.08 11.34 -10.90
N THR A 33 19.14 11.31 -10.09
CA THR A 33 19.60 10.11 -9.41
C THR A 33 18.63 9.64 -8.32
N ASN A 34 17.88 10.54 -7.68
CA ASN A 34 16.86 10.18 -6.71
C ASN A 34 15.56 9.68 -7.36
N ALA A 35 15.15 10.18 -8.53
CA ALA A 35 13.92 9.74 -9.19
C ALA A 35 13.91 8.24 -9.52
N GLY A 36 15.06 7.65 -9.85
CA GLY A 36 15.22 6.21 -10.09
C GLY A 36 15.31 5.34 -8.84
N ASN A 37 15.40 5.94 -7.65
CA ASN A 37 15.55 5.24 -6.38
C ASN A 37 14.30 5.28 -5.49
N ALA A 38 13.23 5.95 -5.90
CA ALA A 38 11.98 6.00 -5.14
C ALA A 38 11.39 4.60 -5.00
N ILE A 39 10.88 4.29 -3.81
CA ILE A 39 10.14 3.06 -3.56
C ILE A 39 8.78 3.19 -4.26
N GLY A 40 8.49 2.28 -5.18
CA GLY A 40 7.20 2.20 -5.86
C GLY A 40 6.55 0.84 -5.62
N PHE A 41 5.27 0.70 -5.98
CA PHE A 41 4.50 -0.51 -5.70
C PHE A 41 3.83 -1.04 -6.97
N ASN A 42 3.76 -2.37 -7.06
CA ASN A 42 2.85 -3.11 -7.91
C ASN A 42 1.96 -3.97 -7.03
N THR A 43 0.68 -4.06 -7.35
CA THR A 43 -0.24 -4.89 -6.60
C THR A 43 -0.70 -6.09 -7.42
N TYR A 44 -0.96 -7.17 -6.71
CA TYR A 44 -1.57 -8.39 -7.22
C TYR A 44 -2.66 -8.80 -6.22
N SER A 45 -3.86 -9.13 -6.68
CA SER A 45 -4.88 -9.77 -5.87
C SER A 45 -5.08 -11.21 -6.33
N ASN A 46 -5.26 -12.13 -5.40
CA ASN A 46 -5.67 -13.48 -5.76
C ASN A 46 -7.12 -13.44 -6.24
N ILE A 47 -7.40 -14.12 -7.36
CA ILE A 47 -8.75 -14.31 -7.85
C ILE A 47 -9.49 -15.21 -6.85
N THR A 48 -10.33 -14.62 -6.02
CA THR A 48 -11.34 -15.33 -5.23
C THR A 48 -12.71 -15.05 -5.86
N ARG A 49 -13.55 -16.07 -6.00
CA ARG A 49 -14.87 -15.94 -6.61
C ARG A 49 -15.83 -15.23 -5.66
N GLY A 50 -15.85 -13.92 -5.70
CA GLY A 50 -16.78 -13.11 -4.90
C GLY A 50 -16.37 -11.64 -4.81
N ASN A 51 -17.27 -10.70 -5.14
CA ASN A 51 -17.10 -9.26 -4.98
C ASN A 51 -16.67 -8.86 -3.56
N PRO A 52 -15.91 -7.76 -3.30
CA PRO A 52 -15.82 -6.57 -4.15
C PRO A 52 -14.59 -6.48 -5.06
N PHE A 53 -13.50 -7.21 -4.82
CA PHE A 53 -12.34 -7.16 -5.71
C PHE A 53 -12.00 -8.55 -6.23
N ASP A 54 -12.75 -8.99 -7.24
CA ASP A 54 -12.56 -10.33 -7.83
C ASP A 54 -11.25 -10.47 -8.61
N ASN A 55 -10.61 -9.36 -8.94
CA ASN A 55 -9.38 -9.38 -9.74
C ASN A 55 -8.51 -8.13 -9.51
N ASN A 56 -7.25 -8.19 -9.95
CA ASN A 56 -6.33 -7.08 -9.80
C ASN A 56 -6.74 -5.80 -10.55
N PRO A 57 -7.34 -5.82 -11.75
CA PRO A 57 -7.87 -4.62 -12.40
C PRO A 57 -8.93 -3.87 -11.59
N GLU A 58 -9.83 -4.57 -10.91
CA GLU A 58 -10.82 -3.94 -10.03
C GLU A 58 -10.16 -3.29 -8.82
N PHE A 59 -9.23 -3.99 -8.18
CA PHE A 59 -8.47 -3.43 -7.06
C PHE A 59 -7.61 -2.25 -7.49
N ALA A 60 -7.01 -2.28 -8.67
CA ALA A 60 -6.19 -1.21 -9.23
C ALA A 60 -7.01 -0.10 -9.92
N ALA A 61 -8.35 -0.12 -9.85
CA ALA A 61 -9.17 0.93 -10.43
C ALA A 61 -8.84 2.31 -9.86
N SER A 62 -9.04 3.33 -10.69
CA SER A 62 -8.72 4.72 -10.31
C SER A 62 -9.48 5.15 -9.06
N GLY A 63 -8.77 5.77 -8.14
CA GLY A 63 -9.29 6.25 -6.86
C GLY A 63 -9.20 5.25 -5.72
N ASN A 64 -8.87 3.99 -5.97
CA ASN A 64 -8.62 3.04 -4.89
C ASN A 64 -7.31 3.38 -4.16
N VAL A 65 -7.29 3.11 -2.87
CA VAL A 65 -6.22 3.53 -1.96
C VAL A 65 -5.87 2.41 -0.99
N PHE A 66 -4.58 2.19 -0.76
CA PHE A 66 -4.10 1.34 0.32
C PHE A 66 -3.10 2.07 1.22
N GLY A 67 -2.96 1.62 2.46
CA GLY A 67 -1.94 2.05 3.41
C GLY A 67 -0.77 1.11 3.43
N VAL A 68 0.45 1.64 3.53
CA VAL A 68 1.66 0.84 3.65
C VAL A 68 2.67 1.45 4.61
N THR A 69 3.26 0.59 5.43
CA THR A 69 4.39 0.94 6.31
C THR A 69 5.57 0.02 6.01
N ALA A 70 6.78 0.54 6.12
CA ALA A 70 7.98 -0.27 5.97
C ALA A 70 8.93 -0.08 7.15
N PHE A 71 9.55 -1.18 7.56
CA PHE A 71 10.62 -1.20 8.56
C PHE A 71 11.94 -1.58 7.91
N ILE A 72 12.99 -0.86 8.27
CA ILE A 72 14.36 -1.20 7.88
C ILE A 72 14.94 -2.23 8.87
N SER A 73 15.80 -3.11 8.38
CA SER A 73 16.41 -4.16 9.21
C SER A 73 17.19 -3.63 10.43
N THR A 74 17.67 -2.39 10.36
CA THR A 74 18.56 -1.78 11.36
C THR A 74 17.85 -0.85 12.36
N SER A 75 16.52 -0.61 12.25
CA SER A 75 15.78 0.31 13.14
C SER A 75 14.42 -0.24 13.49
N ASP A 76 13.92 0.07 14.68
CA ASP A 76 12.57 -0.28 15.14
C ASP A 76 11.53 0.79 14.78
N SER A 77 11.96 1.99 14.41
CA SER A 77 11.06 3.01 13.90
C SER A 77 10.71 2.76 12.43
N PRO A 78 9.49 3.11 11.99
CA PRO A 78 9.13 3.02 10.59
C PRO A 78 10.11 3.80 9.70
N TYR A 79 10.62 3.14 8.68
CA TYR A 79 11.41 3.76 7.62
C TYR A 79 10.51 4.56 6.67
N MET A 80 9.32 4.03 6.42
CA MET A 80 8.29 4.60 5.58
C MET A 80 6.94 4.47 6.28
N GLY A 81 6.10 5.50 6.16
CA GLY A 81 4.77 5.53 6.75
C GLY A 81 4.76 5.91 8.22
N LYS A 82 3.56 6.02 8.76
CA LYS A 82 3.30 6.27 10.17
C LYS A 82 2.94 4.95 10.87
N ALA A 83 3.23 4.87 12.16
CA ALA A 83 2.94 3.66 12.94
C ALA A 83 1.43 3.39 13.14
N ASP A 84 0.58 4.36 12.90
CA ASP A 84 -0.87 4.32 13.13
C ASP A 84 -1.74 4.38 11.86
N ALA A 85 -1.13 4.58 10.69
CA ALA A 85 -1.89 4.68 9.44
C ALA A 85 -1.12 4.23 8.20
N GLY A 86 0.21 4.24 8.23
CA GLY A 86 1.04 4.03 7.05
C GLY A 86 1.07 5.24 6.11
N THR A 87 1.65 5.03 4.93
CA THR A 87 1.64 5.96 3.80
C THR A 87 0.49 5.63 2.88
N GLU A 88 -0.23 6.65 2.44
CA GLU A 88 -1.37 6.52 1.53
C GLU A 88 -0.88 6.42 0.08
N ILE A 89 -1.21 5.30 -0.57
CA ILE A 89 -0.87 5.01 -1.96
C ILE A 89 -2.16 4.90 -2.75
N VAL A 90 -2.27 5.69 -3.82
CA VAL A 90 -3.48 5.83 -4.64
C VAL A 90 -3.26 5.28 -6.05
N SER A 91 -4.27 4.65 -6.61
CA SER A 91 -4.29 4.23 -8.02
C SER A 91 -4.86 5.31 -8.92
N ASP A 92 -4.24 5.54 -10.08
CA ASP A 92 -4.81 6.33 -11.17
C ASP A 92 -5.53 5.46 -12.24
N GLY A 93 -5.64 4.15 -11.98
CA GLY A 93 -6.19 3.15 -12.89
C GLY A 93 -5.14 2.43 -13.74
N THR A 94 -3.89 2.92 -13.75
CA THR A 94 -2.76 2.32 -14.50
C THR A 94 -1.56 2.02 -13.62
N LYS A 95 -1.35 2.83 -12.60
CA LYS A 95 -0.22 2.72 -11.66
C LYS A 95 -0.64 3.17 -10.27
N TRP A 96 0.17 2.76 -9.32
CA TRP A 96 0.08 3.18 -7.93
C TRP A 96 1.13 4.24 -7.65
N ASP A 97 0.71 5.38 -7.06
CA ASP A 97 1.57 6.49 -6.68
C ASP A 97 1.30 6.96 -5.25
N TYR A 98 2.25 7.68 -4.68
CA TYR A 98 2.05 8.36 -3.40
C TYR A 98 0.96 9.43 -3.56
N LYS A 99 -0.01 9.45 -2.65
CA LYS A 99 -1.03 10.52 -2.64
C LYS A 99 -0.40 11.88 -2.38
N ASN A 100 0.59 11.94 -1.48
CA ASN A 100 1.33 13.14 -1.17
C ASN A 100 2.81 12.95 -1.58
N THR A 101 3.33 13.85 -2.36
CA THR A 101 4.74 13.81 -2.81
C THR A 101 5.74 13.95 -1.67
N SER A 102 5.36 14.59 -0.55
CA SER A 102 6.17 14.67 0.68
C SER A 102 6.41 13.31 1.35
N ASP A 103 5.57 12.32 1.08
CA ASP A 103 5.65 10.98 1.67
C ASP A 103 6.55 10.04 0.88
N ILE A 104 7.04 10.47 -0.29
CA ILE A 104 7.95 9.66 -1.11
C ILE A 104 9.17 9.25 -0.28
N ARG A 105 9.48 7.97 -0.31
CA ARG A 105 10.67 7.39 0.30
C ARG A 105 11.53 6.72 -0.76
N TYR A 106 12.82 6.72 -0.48
CA TYR A 106 13.84 6.18 -1.36
C TYR A 106 14.44 4.93 -0.74
N TRP A 107 14.93 4.03 -1.58
CA TRP A 107 15.63 2.85 -1.09
C TRP A 107 16.87 3.23 -0.26
N PRO A 108 17.16 2.50 0.82
CA PRO A 108 18.40 2.70 1.58
C PRO A 108 19.61 2.44 0.70
N THR A 109 20.72 3.12 1.02
CA THR A 109 21.95 3.13 0.20
C THR A 109 23.02 2.17 0.69
N GLN A 110 22.88 1.65 1.90
CA GLN A 110 23.91 0.81 2.56
C GLN A 110 23.61 -0.71 2.41
N GLY A 111 22.66 -1.10 1.57
CA GLY A 111 22.34 -2.50 1.31
C GLY A 111 21.37 -3.13 2.32
N GLU A 112 20.76 -2.31 3.18
CA GLU A 112 19.74 -2.79 4.12
C GLU A 112 18.48 -3.26 3.37
N THR A 113 17.74 -4.18 3.97
CA THR A 113 16.45 -4.65 3.49
C THR A 113 15.30 -3.92 4.17
N LEU A 114 14.16 -3.88 3.47
CA LEU A 114 12.91 -3.34 3.97
C LEU A 114 11.85 -4.44 4.05
N SER A 115 11.08 -4.44 5.13
CA SER A 115 9.88 -5.27 5.26
C SER A 115 8.65 -4.38 5.23
N PHE A 116 7.77 -4.66 4.27
CA PHE A 116 6.55 -3.88 4.01
C PHE A 116 5.32 -4.61 4.53
N TYR A 117 4.41 -3.85 5.14
CA TYR A 117 3.09 -4.31 5.56
C TYR A 117 2.05 -3.33 5.03
N ALA A 118 1.02 -3.86 4.36
CA ALA A 118 0.01 -3.05 3.70
C ALA A 118 -1.40 -3.56 4.00
N TYR A 119 -2.37 -2.65 3.96
CA TYR A 119 -3.79 -2.96 4.08
C TYR A 119 -4.63 -2.12 3.13
N ALA A 120 -5.78 -2.64 2.76
CA ALA A 120 -6.78 -1.94 1.96
C ALA A 120 -8.20 -2.30 2.45
N PRO A 121 -9.16 -1.38 2.28
CA PRO A 121 -9.01 0.01 1.85
C PRO A 121 -8.31 0.87 2.92
N TYR A 122 -7.71 1.99 2.52
CA TYR A 122 -7.09 2.93 3.48
C TYR A 122 -8.11 3.58 4.42
N THR A 123 -9.27 3.93 3.87
CA THR A 123 -10.40 4.45 4.63
C THR A 123 -11.68 3.76 4.22
N LYS A 124 -12.65 3.75 5.13
CA LYS A 124 -14.01 3.35 4.88
C LYS A 124 -14.93 4.54 5.07
N ASN A 125 -15.66 4.96 4.03
CA ASN A 125 -16.55 6.14 4.07
C ASN A 125 -15.87 7.38 4.67
N GLY A 126 -14.57 7.58 4.36
CA GLY A 126 -13.78 8.68 4.90
C GLY A 126 -13.23 8.47 6.32
N VAL A 127 -13.54 7.34 6.97
CA VAL A 127 -13.03 6.99 8.30
C VAL A 127 -11.82 6.06 8.14
N ALA A 128 -10.72 6.35 8.84
CA ALA A 128 -9.53 5.51 8.83
C ALA A 128 -9.82 4.12 9.40
N ILE A 129 -9.27 3.08 8.77
CA ILE A 129 -9.22 1.75 9.37
C ILE A 129 -8.22 1.79 10.53
N PRO A 130 -8.60 1.39 11.76
CA PRO A 130 -7.70 1.41 12.90
C PRO A 130 -6.59 0.37 12.70
N VAL A 131 -5.37 0.83 12.53
CA VAL A 131 -4.20 -0.02 12.31
C VAL A 131 -3.02 0.49 13.12
N ALA A 132 -2.21 -0.42 13.63
CA ALA A 132 -0.93 -0.11 14.25
C ALA A 132 0.17 -0.99 13.65
N TYR A 133 1.37 -0.47 13.60
CA TYR A 133 2.53 -1.16 13.06
C TYR A 133 3.68 -1.12 14.05
N THR A 134 4.30 -2.27 14.30
CA THR A 134 5.59 -2.37 14.98
C THR A 134 6.51 -3.33 14.21
N LYS A 135 7.81 -3.15 14.32
CA LYS A 135 8.76 -4.05 13.67
C LYS A 135 8.66 -5.49 14.22
N GLY A 136 8.40 -5.63 15.53
CA GLY A 136 8.32 -6.92 16.20
C GLY A 136 7.03 -7.68 15.90
N ASP A 137 5.90 -6.97 15.84
CA ASP A 137 4.58 -7.57 15.69
C ASP A 137 4.05 -7.52 14.25
N GLY A 138 4.61 -6.64 13.40
CA GLY A 138 4.12 -6.40 12.04
C GLY A 138 2.96 -5.40 12.03
N MET A 139 1.78 -5.81 11.55
CA MET A 139 0.58 -4.98 11.45
C MET A 139 -0.56 -5.57 12.29
N ILE A 140 -1.20 -4.74 13.10
CA ILE A 140 -2.32 -5.12 13.96
C ILE A 140 -3.50 -4.17 13.73
N MET A 141 -4.70 -4.72 13.54
CA MET A 141 -5.97 -4.00 13.52
C MET A 141 -6.76 -4.42 14.74
N THR A 142 -6.71 -3.62 15.79
CA THR A 142 -7.35 -3.93 17.08
C THR A 142 -8.84 -3.61 17.02
N ASP A 143 -9.66 -4.48 17.59
CA ASP A 143 -11.10 -4.25 17.78
C ASP A 143 -11.87 -3.94 16.50
N TYR A 144 -11.43 -4.47 15.37
CA TYR A 144 -12.16 -4.34 14.12
C TYR A 144 -13.54 -4.98 14.23
N THR A 145 -14.57 -4.23 13.91
CA THR A 145 -15.96 -4.71 13.94
C THR A 145 -16.53 -4.72 12.51
N VAL A 146 -17.03 -5.89 12.10
CA VAL A 146 -17.76 -6.06 10.84
C VAL A 146 -19.16 -5.46 11.01
N PRO A 147 -19.56 -4.45 10.24
CA PRO A 147 -20.89 -3.87 10.32
C PRO A 147 -21.99 -4.88 9.97
N ALA A 148 -23.14 -4.75 10.64
CA ALA A 148 -24.29 -5.61 10.37
C ALA A 148 -24.92 -5.38 8.98
N ASP A 149 -24.92 -4.10 8.53
CA ASP A 149 -25.42 -3.73 7.21
C ASP A 149 -24.34 -3.92 6.14
N ASP A 150 -24.73 -4.36 4.95
CA ASP A 150 -23.85 -4.66 3.82
C ASP A 150 -23.18 -3.38 3.25
N ALA A 151 -23.89 -2.26 3.24
CA ALA A 151 -23.35 -0.97 2.80
C ALA A 151 -22.19 -0.49 3.71
N GLY A 152 -22.22 -0.94 4.94
CA GLY A 152 -21.16 -0.69 5.90
C GLY A 152 -19.98 -1.63 5.80
N GLN A 153 -20.07 -2.78 5.15
CA GLN A 153 -18.98 -3.75 5.03
C GLN A 153 -17.96 -3.31 3.96
N VAL A 154 -16.71 -3.65 4.18
CA VAL A 154 -15.63 -3.44 3.21
C VAL A 154 -14.86 -4.72 3.00
N ASP A 155 -14.28 -4.89 1.83
CA ASP A 155 -13.32 -5.95 1.56
C ASP A 155 -11.99 -5.60 2.20
N LEU A 156 -11.82 -6.03 3.44
CA LEU A 156 -10.57 -5.82 4.15
C LEU A 156 -9.50 -6.74 3.58
N MET A 157 -8.44 -6.15 3.05
CA MET A 157 -7.31 -6.87 2.45
C MET A 157 -6.00 -6.50 3.13
N TYR A 158 -5.03 -7.41 3.05
CA TYR A 158 -3.68 -7.23 3.59
C TYR A 158 -2.62 -7.78 2.65
N ALA A 159 -1.41 -7.24 2.73
CA ALA A 159 -0.25 -7.75 2.03
C ALA A 159 1.02 -7.53 2.85
N SER A 160 2.03 -8.37 2.62
CA SER A 160 3.39 -8.14 3.11
C SER A 160 4.42 -8.49 2.06
N ALA A 161 5.57 -7.79 2.08
CA ALA A 161 6.75 -8.12 1.33
C ALA A 161 7.95 -7.97 2.27
N LEU A 162 8.54 -9.09 2.67
CA LEU A 162 9.52 -9.14 3.75
C LEU A 162 10.95 -9.18 3.23
N ASN A 163 11.86 -8.50 3.94
CA ASN A 163 13.30 -8.50 3.66
C ASN A 163 13.65 -8.16 2.22
N VAL A 164 12.90 -7.23 1.62
CA VAL A 164 13.10 -6.81 0.22
C VAL A 164 14.38 -5.98 0.13
N ALA A 165 15.33 -6.45 -0.66
CA ALA A 165 16.51 -5.68 -1.04
C ALA A 165 16.22 -4.81 -2.27
N LYS A 166 16.90 -3.67 -2.36
CA LYS A 166 16.85 -2.85 -3.56
C LYS A 166 17.42 -3.64 -4.76
N ALA A 167 16.63 -3.79 -5.82
CA ALA A 167 17.12 -4.32 -7.09
C ALA A 167 17.87 -3.24 -7.89
N SER A 168 18.73 -3.65 -8.82
CA SER A 168 19.44 -2.76 -9.73
C SER A 168 19.15 -3.18 -11.19
N PRO A 169 18.40 -2.41 -11.98
CA PRO A 169 17.70 -1.17 -11.63
C PRO A 169 16.60 -1.39 -10.58
N ALA A 170 16.22 -0.32 -9.87
CA ALA A 170 15.15 -0.40 -8.87
C ALA A 170 13.84 -0.84 -9.53
N VAL A 171 13.19 -1.85 -8.93
CA VAL A 171 11.88 -2.35 -9.35
C VAL A 171 10.83 -2.04 -8.29
N LYS A 172 9.58 -1.97 -8.71
CA LYS A 172 8.46 -1.77 -7.79
C LYS A 172 8.29 -2.97 -6.86
N VAL A 173 7.98 -2.70 -5.59
CA VAL A 173 7.71 -3.74 -4.59
C VAL A 173 6.41 -4.47 -4.96
N PRO A 174 6.46 -5.80 -5.15
CA PRO A 174 5.26 -6.58 -5.43
C PRO A 174 4.49 -6.82 -4.14
N LEU A 175 3.30 -6.26 -4.01
CA LEU A 175 2.38 -6.49 -2.90
C LEU A 175 1.26 -7.43 -3.35
N GLN A 176 1.26 -8.65 -2.85
CA GLN A 176 0.20 -9.62 -3.10
C GLN A 176 -0.88 -9.48 -2.03
N PHE A 177 -1.97 -8.80 -2.38
CA PHE A 177 -3.10 -8.63 -1.48
C PHE A 177 -3.94 -9.90 -1.36
N LYS A 178 -4.35 -10.18 -0.13
CA LYS A 178 -5.22 -11.30 0.26
C LYS A 178 -6.40 -10.73 1.05
N HIS A 179 -7.57 -11.34 0.90
CA HIS A 179 -8.72 -10.98 1.69
C HIS A 179 -8.51 -11.42 3.16
N ALA A 180 -8.81 -10.51 4.08
CA ALA A 180 -8.73 -10.79 5.51
C ALA A 180 -10.00 -11.46 6.05
N MET A 181 -11.11 -11.37 5.30
CA MET A 181 -12.42 -11.91 5.67
C MET A 181 -12.97 -12.81 4.57
N THR A 182 -14.05 -13.53 4.90
CA THR A 182 -14.78 -14.39 3.97
C THR A 182 -16.12 -13.76 3.61
N GLN A 183 -16.43 -13.71 2.31
CA GLN A 183 -17.76 -13.36 1.84
C GLN A 183 -18.66 -14.60 1.83
N VAL A 184 -19.87 -14.48 2.37
CA VAL A 184 -20.91 -15.51 2.31
C VAL A 184 -21.98 -15.09 1.31
N ARG A 185 -22.29 -15.96 0.35
CA ARG A 185 -23.37 -15.76 -0.63
C ARG A 185 -24.36 -16.90 -0.56
N PHE A 186 -25.65 -16.58 -0.56
CA PHE A 186 -26.72 -17.55 -0.63
C PHE A 186 -27.24 -17.65 -2.06
N LYS A 187 -27.46 -18.89 -2.54
CA LYS A 187 -28.07 -19.16 -3.81
C LYS A 187 -29.28 -20.07 -3.61
N ALA A 188 -30.49 -19.56 -3.83
CA ALA A 188 -31.70 -20.36 -3.87
C ALA A 188 -31.98 -20.82 -5.31
N LYS A 189 -32.42 -22.08 -5.49
CA LYS A 189 -32.82 -22.63 -6.77
C LYS A 189 -34.13 -23.44 -6.62
N ALA A 190 -35.14 -23.10 -7.41
CA ALA A 190 -36.37 -23.90 -7.49
C ALA A 190 -36.06 -25.27 -8.12
N LYS A 191 -36.71 -26.33 -7.61
CA LYS A 191 -36.65 -27.68 -8.16
C LYS A 191 -38.00 -27.98 -8.83
N GLY A 192 -38.02 -27.96 -10.16
CA GLY A 192 -39.20 -28.27 -10.99
C GLY A 192 -39.73 -27.05 -11.74
N ASP A 193 -40.49 -27.34 -12.81
CA ASP A 193 -41.13 -26.31 -13.62
C ASP A 193 -42.35 -25.71 -12.90
N GLY A 194 -42.53 -24.40 -13.06
CA GLY A 194 -43.66 -23.68 -12.43
C GLY A 194 -43.49 -23.35 -10.95
N VAL A 195 -42.33 -23.65 -10.34
CA VAL A 195 -42.02 -23.27 -8.96
C VAL A 195 -41.22 -21.96 -8.96
N PHE A 196 -41.74 -20.96 -8.26
CA PHE A 196 -41.08 -19.68 -8.07
C PHE A 196 -40.59 -19.55 -6.64
N ILE A 197 -39.38 -19.01 -6.46
CA ILE A 197 -38.83 -18.66 -5.15
C ILE A 197 -38.89 -17.14 -5.03
N ASP A 198 -39.62 -16.65 -4.05
CA ASP A 198 -39.69 -15.25 -3.67
C ASP A 198 -39.04 -15.10 -2.30
N VAL A 199 -37.78 -14.60 -2.30
CA VAL A 199 -37.08 -14.30 -1.06
C VAL A 199 -37.45 -12.88 -0.65
N LYS A 200 -38.20 -12.78 0.43
CA LYS A 200 -38.59 -11.48 0.99
C LYS A 200 -37.35 -10.72 1.51
N GLU A 201 -37.48 -9.40 1.58
CA GLU A 201 -36.48 -8.55 2.25
C GLU A 201 -36.19 -9.12 3.65
N ASN A 202 -34.90 -9.22 3.96
CA ASN A 202 -34.40 -9.84 5.21
C ASN A 202 -34.84 -11.32 5.41
N GLY A 203 -35.20 -12.01 4.34
CA GLY A 203 -35.68 -13.39 4.41
C GLY A 203 -34.60 -14.45 4.64
N ILE A 204 -33.34 -14.10 4.37
CA ILE A 204 -32.18 -14.95 4.67
C ILE A 204 -31.27 -14.20 5.63
N LYS A 205 -30.88 -14.86 6.72
CA LYS A 205 -30.09 -14.24 7.79
C LYS A 205 -29.00 -15.16 8.27
N LEU A 206 -27.83 -14.58 8.56
CA LEU A 206 -26.78 -15.22 9.36
C LEU A 206 -26.90 -14.70 10.80
N ARG A 207 -27.07 -15.60 11.75
CA ARG A 207 -27.29 -15.23 13.15
C ARG A 207 -26.22 -15.78 14.05
N ASN A 208 -26.04 -15.11 15.19
CA ASN A 208 -25.13 -15.54 16.24
C ASN A 208 -23.68 -15.68 15.77
N LEU A 209 -23.24 -14.76 14.91
CA LEU A 209 -21.85 -14.67 14.50
C LEU A 209 -21.14 -13.59 15.32
N GLU A 210 -19.95 -13.92 15.80
CA GLU A 210 -19.08 -12.91 16.39
C GLU A 210 -18.65 -11.91 15.33
N SER A 211 -18.88 -10.63 15.60
CA SER A 211 -18.64 -9.53 14.65
C SER A 211 -17.35 -8.76 14.91
N LYS A 212 -16.68 -9.03 16.04
CA LYS A 212 -15.55 -8.25 16.50
C LYS A 212 -14.31 -9.11 16.70
N GLY A 213 -13.14 -8.56 16.38
CA GLY A 213 -11.88 -9.24 16.59
C GLY A 213 -10.66 -8.36 16.30
N THR A 214 -9.50 -8.89 16.61
CA THR A 214 -8.20 -8.30 16.28
C THR A 214 -7.55 -9.10 15.18
N PHE A 215 -7.24 -8.42 14.07
CA PHE A 215 -6.47 -8.99 12.98
C PHE A 215 -4.99 -8.71 13.19
N THR A 216 -4.15 -9.73 13.03
CA THR A 216 -2.69 -9.60 13.10
C THR A 216 -2.05 -10.15 11.82
N LEU A 217 -1.24 -9.34 11.18
CA LEU A 217 -0.27 -9.77 10.16
C LEU A 217 1.10 -9.70 10.80
N SER A 218 1.61 -10.84 11.26
CA SER A 218 2.85 -10.91 12.05
C SER A 218 4.07 -10.41 11.28
N ALA A 219 5.14 -10.09 12.00
CA ALA A 219 6.43 -9.72 11.39
C ALA A 219 6.98 -10.79 10.42
N ALA A 220 6.56 -12.04 10.58
CA ALA A 220 6.89 -13.16 9.67
C ALA A 220 5.91 -13.28 8.49
N GLY A 221 4.91 -12.40 8.36
CA GLY A 221 3.92 -12.42 7.27
C GLY A 221 2.77 -13.40 7.45
N ALA A 222 2.62 -14.03 8.62
CA ALA A 222 1.49 -14.87 8.94
C ALA A 222 0.29 -14.03 9.39
N ALA A 223 -0.89 -14.30 8.83
CA ALA A 223 -2.12 -13.58 9.16
C ALA A 223 -3.02 -14.44 10.05
N SER A 224 -3.64 -13.83 11.04
CA SER A 224 -4.59 -14.49 11.96
C SER A 224 -5.62 -13.52 12.52
N TRP A 225 -6.77 -14.06 12.93
CA TRP A 225 -7.78 -13.36 13.72
C TRP A 225 -7.82 -13.90 15.14
N SER A 226 -7.90 -12.99 16.10
CA SER A 226 -8.32 -13.29 17.48
C SER A 226 -9.72 -12.72 17.67
N ILE A 227 -10.71 -13.59 17.85
CA ILE A 227 -12.11 -13.19 17.95
C ILE A 227 -12.40 -12.71 19.37
N THR A 228 -13.15 -11.61 19.48
CA THR A 228 -13.65 -11.08 20.75
C THR A 228 -15.05 -11.64 21.00
N GLU A 229 -15.17 -12.57 21.94
CA GLU A 229 -16.43 -13.24 22.28
C GLU A 229 -17.47 -12.26 22.87
N GLY A 230 -18.75 -12.58 22.71
CA GLY A 230 -19.87 -11.83 23.26
C GLY A 230 -20.36 -10.67 22.40
N ASN A 231 -19.85 -10.54 21.16
CA ASN A 231 -20.24 -9.50 20.19
C ASN A 231 -21.09 -10.11 19.07
N LEU A 232 -22.12 -10.87 19.43
CA LEU A 232 -22.98 -11.58 18.48
C LEU A 232 -23.79 -10.60 17.64
N THR A 233 -23.80 -10.82 16.34
CA THR A 233 -24.52 -10.00 15.36
C THR A 233 -25.33 -10.87 14.41
N GLU A 234 -26.42 -10.31 13.90
CA GLU A 234 -27.23 -10.85 12.81
C GLU A 234 -26.91 -10.07 11.53
N TYR A 235 -26.65 -10.80 10.44
CA TYR A 235 -26.42 -10.25 9.11
C TYR A 235 -27.57 -10.65 8.18
N THR A 236 -28.03 -9.70 7.33
CA THR A 236 -29.16 -9.86 6.40
C THR A 236 -28.73 -9.65 4.96
#